data_9ebc8d679aba9f68f79520544765ea52
#
_entry.id   9ebc8d679aba9f68f79520544765ea52
#
_cell.length_a   1.000
_cell.length_b   1.000
_cell.length_c   1.000
_cell.angle_alpha   90.00
_cell.angle_beta   90.00
_cell.angle_gamma   90.00
#
_symmetry.space_group_name_H-M   'P 1'
#
loop_
_entity.id
_entity.type
_entity.pdbx_description
1 polymer ?
#
loop_
_entity_poly.entity_id
_entity_poly.type
_entity_poly.pdbx_seq_one_letter_code
_entity_poly.pdbx_strand_id
1 'polypeptide(L)'
;MAERSKQKLKLIYLMQILMEKTDETHSITMAEMITALKAYGITAERKSLYDDIECLRTYGLEIIGTQEGRTYCYQVAVSYTHLRAH
;
A
#
# COMPACT_ATOMS: atom_id res chain seq x y z
N MET A 1 5.33 18.68 -13.57
CA MET A 1 6.46 18.37 -12.68
C MET A 1 6.01 18.02 -11.29
N ALA A 2 5.30 18.96 -10.67
CA ALA A 2 4.83 18.71 -9.31
C ALA A 2 3.96 17.46 -9.23
N GLU A 3 3.16 17.22 -10.26
CA GLU A 3 2.29 16.07 -10.26
C GLU A 3 3.06 14.76 -10.31
N ARG A 4 4.14 14.73 -11.06
CA ARG A 4 4.97 13.54 -11.11
C ARG A 4 5.60 13.25 -9.78
N SER A 5 6.06 14.30 -9.11
CA SER A 5 6.65 14.14 -7.79
C SER A 5 5.64 13.58 -6.82
N LYS A 6 4.41 14.07 -6.89
CA LYS A 6 3.37 13.59 -5.99
C LYS A 6 3.02 12.12 -6.27
N GLN A 7 3.04 11.73 -7.52
CA GLN A 7 2.77 10.34 -7.87
C GLN A 7 3.82 9.42 -7.29
N LYS A 8 5.08 9.81 -7.42
CA LYS A 8 6.15 9.01 -6.87
C LYS A 8 6.08 8.95 -5.36
N LEU A 9 5.81 10.08 -4.73
CA LEU A 9 5.68 10.12 -3.28
C LEU A 9 4.52 9.27 -2.82
N LYS A 10 3.42 9.29 -3.56
CA LYS A 10 2.27 8.49 -3.19
C LYS A 10 2.62 7.01 -3.16
N LEU A 11 3.33 6.53 -4.17
CA LEU A 11 3.73 5.13 -4.21
C LEU A 11 4.66 4.78 -3.07
N ILE A 12 5.62 5.65 -2.80
CA ILE A 12 6.59 5.41 -1.73
C ILE A 12 5.89 5.36 -0.38
N TYR A 13 5.02 6.33 -0.14
CA TYR A 13 4.32 6.36 1.14
C TYR A 13 3.34 5.21 1.27
N LEU A 14 2.69 4.82 0.17
CA LEU A 14 1.79 3.68 0.21
C LEU A 14 2.54 2.41 0.57
N MET A 15 3.70 2.21 -0.03
CA MET A 15 4.53 1.06 0.28
C MET A 15 4.95 1.09 1.75
N GLN A 16 5.36 2.26 2.22
CA GLN A 16 5.78 2.40 3.60
C GLN A 16 4.64 2.10 4.56
N ILE A 17 3.45 2.61 4.26
CA ILE A 17 2.28 2.37 5.09
C ILE A 17 1.98 0.88 5.16
N LEU A 18 2.01 0.22 4.02
CA LEU A 18 1.75 -1.22 3.99
C LEU A 18 2.78 -1.99 4.79
N MET A 19 4.04 -1.62 4.66
CA MET A 19 5.09 -2.35 5.35
C MET A 19 5.10 -2.08 6.85
N GLU A 20 4.65 -0.91 7.26
CA GLU A 20 4.64 -0.56 8.67
C GLU A 20 3.38 -1.01 9.39
N LYS A 21 2.26 -0.96 8.71
CA LYS A 21 0.97 -1.21 9.35
C LYS A 21 0.41 -2.59 9.10
N THR A 22 1.03 -3.34 8.19
CA THR A 22 0.55 -4.69 7.92
C THR A 22 1.69 -5.70 8.03
N ASP A 23 1.30 -6.94 8.26
CA ASP A 23 2.23 -8.06 8.27
C ASP A 23 1.41 -9.32 8.09
N GLU A 24 1.97 -10.46 8.46
CA GLU A 24 1.28 -11.73 8.27
C GLU A 24 0.00 -11.84 9.07
N THR A 25 -0.11 -11.06 10.14
CA THR A 25 -1.28 -11.15 11.01
C THR A 25 -2.12 -9.88 11.05
N HIS A 26 -1.67 -8.83 10.38
CA HIS A 26 -2.37 -7.54 10.37
C HIS A 26 -2.63 -7.09 8.95
N SER A 27 -3.82 -6.59 8.71
CA SER A 27 -4.19 -6.08 7.40
C SER A 27 -4.75 -4.68 7.55
N ILE A 28 -4.91 -4.01 6.40
CA ILE A 28 -5.38 -2.63 6.38
C ILE A 28 -6.40 -2.51 5.27
N THR A 29 -7.44 -1.72 5.49
CA THR A 29 -8.46 -1.50 4.48
C THR A 29 -8.06 -0.37 3.55
N MET A 30 -8.76 -0.30 2.41
CA MET A 30 -8.53 0.78 1.47
C MET A 30 -8.80 2.13 2.12
N ALA A 31 -9.85 2.22 2.92
CA ALA A 31 -10.18 3.46 3.60
C ALA A 31 -9.05 3.88 4.55
N GLU A 32 -8.48 2.92 5.23
CA GLU A 32 -7.39 3.21 6.15
C GLU A 32 -6.14 3.67 5.40
N MET A 33 -5.90 3.11 4.23
CA MET A 33 -4.78 3.56 3.41
C MET A 33 -4.97 5.00 2.97
N ILE A 34 -6.18 5.34 2.55
CA ILE A 34 -6.48 6.70 2.13
C ILE A 34 -6.28 7.66 3.28
N THR A 35 -6.74 7.29 4.46
CA THR A 35 -6.58 8.12 5.65
C THR A 35 -5.12 8.30 6.00
N ALA A 36 -4.35 7.23 5.94
CA ALA A 36 -2.93 7.30 6.26
C ALA A 36 -2.17 8.20 5.29
N LEU A 37 -2.51 8.09 4.00
CA LEU A 37 -1.87 8.95 3.00
C LEU A 37 -2.23 10.40 3.24
N LYS A 38 -3.46 10.65 3.63
CA LYS A 38 -3.90 12.00 3.90
C LYS A 38 -3.11 12.64 5.04
N ALA A 39 -2.70 11.83 5.99
CA ALA A 39 -1.89 12.32 7.10
C ALA A 39 -0.54 12.81 6.61
N TYR A 40 -0.07 12.33 5.48
CA TYR A 40 1.16 12.79 4.87
C TYR A 40 0.91 13.92 3.86
N GLY A 41 -0.32 14.41 3.81
CA GLY A 41 -0.65 15.47 2.87
C GLY A 41 -0.91 14.99 1.47
N ILE A 42 -1.17 13.72 1.30
CA ILE A 42 -1.38 13.12 -0.02
C ILE A 42 -2.85 12.73 -0.15
N THR A 43 -3.50 13.27 -1.17
CA THR A 43 -4.88 12.90 -1.46
C THR A 43 -4.87 11.76 -2.47
N ALA A 44 -5.56 10.69 -2.15
CA ALA A 44 -5.60 9.53 -3.02
C ALA A 44 -7.03 9.04 -3.17
N GLU A 45 -7.34 8.57 -4.36
CA GLU A 45 -8.64 8.00 -4.64
C GLU A 45 -8.54 6.49 -4.67
N ARG A 46 -9.64 5.85 -4.28
CA ARG A 46 -9.69 4.41 -4.22
C ARG A 46 -9.27 3.76 -5.54
N LYS A 47 -9.80 4.30 -6.62
CA LYS A 47 -9.52 3.78 -7.94
C LYS A 47 -8.02 3.84 -8.27
N SER A 48 -7.41 4.95 -7.91
CA SER A 48 -6.00 5.15 -8.16
C SER A 48 -5.15 4.19 -7.32
N LEU A 49 -5.60 3.92 -6.11
CA LEU A 49 -4.86 3.03 -5.23
C LEU A 49 -4.85 1.59 -5.71
N TYR A 50 -5.91 1.16 -6.38
CA TYR A 50 -5.90 -0.19 -6.96
C TYR A 50 -4.76 -0.33 -7.95
N ASP A 51 -4.56 0.68 -8.79
CA ASP A 51 -3.46 0.66 -9.74
C ASP A 51 -2.12 0.71 -9.02
N ASP A 52 -2.04 1.51 -7.98
CA ASP A 52 -0.80 1.63 -7.22
C ASP A 52 -0.42 0.31 -6.57
N ILE A 53 -1.41 -0.41 -6.05
CA ILE A 53 -1.15 -1.70 -5.45
C ILE A 53 -0.63 -2.68 -6.49
N GLU A 54 -1.19 -2.65 -7.69
CA GLU A 54 -0.69 -3.51 -8.75
C GLU A 54 0.72 -3.14 -9.14
N CYS A 55 1.04 -1.86 -9.13
CA CYS A 55 2.41 -1.42 -9.39
C CYS A 55 3.37 -1.97 -8.36
N LEU A 56 2.97 -1.94 -7.10
CA LEU A 56 3.82 -2.46 -6.04
C LEU A 56 4.01 -3.96 -6.15
N ARG A 57 2.97 -4.66 -6.57
CA ARG A 57 3.09 -6.09 -6.80
C ARG A 57 4.08 -6.39 -7.90
N THR A 58 4.02 -5.61 -8.96
CA THR A 58 4.95 -5.76 -10.07
C THR A 58 6.38 -5.47 -9.62
N TYR A 59 6.52 -4.52 -8.73
CA TYR A 59 7.82 -4.16 -8.19
C TYR A 59 8.42 -5.30 -7.38
N GLY A 60 7.58 -6.11 -6.75
CA GLY A 60 8.09 -7.22 -5.99
C GLY A 60 7.47 -7.40 -4.62
N LEU A 61 6.58 -6.51 -4.23
CA LEU A 61 5.90 -6.65 -2.95
C LEU A 61 4.82 -7.71 -3.06
N GLU A 62 4.79 -8.56 -2.08
CA GLU A 62 3.75 -9.60 -2.03
C GLU A 62 2.57 -9.08 -1.25
N ILE A 63 1.62 -8.49 -1.95
CA ILE A 63 0.45 -7.90 -1.33
C ILE A 63 -0.73 -8.86 -1.48
N ILE A 64 -1.27 -9.26 -0.36
CA ILE A 64 -2.38 -10.20 -0.32
C ILE A 64 -3.66 -9.45 -0.03
N GLY A 65 -4.67 -9.67 -0.86
CA GLY A 65 -5.98 -9.09 -0.64
C GLY A 65 -6.94 -10.14 -0.13
N THR A 66 -7.69 -9.80 0.90
CA THR A 66 -8.64 -10.73 1.50
C THR A 66 -9.92 -9.98 1.79
N GLN A 67 -11.04 -10.61 1.46
CA GLN A 67 -12.34 -10.03 1.77
C GLN A 67 -12.81 -10.53 3.11
N GLU A 68 -13.12 -9.59 3.99
CA GLU A 68 -13.64 -9.90 5.31
C GLU A 68 -14.99 -9.23 5.46
N GLY A 69 -16.03 -10.01 5.30
CA GLY A 69 -17.36 -9.46 5.30
C GLY A 69 -17.58 -8.57 4.10
N ARG A 70 -17.85 -7.32 4.36
CA ARG A 70 -18.06 -6.34 3.31
C ARG A 70 -16.82 -5.54 3.01
N THR A 71 -15.76 -5.79 3.75
CA THR A 71 -14.54 -5.01 3.64
C THR A 71 -13.44 -5.83 3.01
N TYR A 72 -12.69 -5.19 2.14
CA TYR A 72 -11.54 -5.83 1.52
C TYR A 72 -10.28 -5.31 2.19
N CYS A 73 -9.45 -6.22 2.66
CA CYS A 73 -8.26 -5.88 3.41
C CYS A 73 -7.01 -6.29 2.66
N TYR A 74 -5.93 -5.54 2.88
CA TYR A 74 -4.66 -5.79 2.23
C TYR A 74 -3.57 -5.98 3.27
N GLN A 75 -2.63 -6.85 2.98
CA GLN A 75 -1.49 -7.05 3.85
C GLN A 75 -0.29 -7.46 3.02
N VAL A 76 0.88 -7.13 3.54
CA VAL A 76 2.13 -7.48 2.89
C VAL A 76 2.70 -8.70 3.58
N ALA A 77 2.96 -9.74 2.80
CA ALA A 77 3.47 -10.99 3.33
C ALA A 77 4.96 -11.09 3.07
N VAL A 78 5.71 -11.37 4.11
CA VAL A 78 7.15 -11.66 4.07
C VAL A 78 7.98 -10.71 3.21
N SER A 79 7.51 -9.49 3.02
CA SER A 79 8.23 -8.56 2.17
C SER A 79 9.59 -8.20 2.79
N TYR A 80 9.64 -8.05 4.07
CA TYR A 80 10.89 -7.69 4.73
C TYR A 80 11.95 -8.77 4.54
N THR A 81 11.53 -10.02 4.59
CA THR A 81 12.43 -11.13 4.37
C THR A 81 13.01 -11.08 2.97
N HIS A 82 12.15 -10.77 2.04
CA HIS A 82 12.55 -10.66 0.66
C HIS A 82 13.59 -9.57 0.47
N LEU A 83 13.35 -8.44 1.09
CA LEU A 83 14.27 -7.32 0.98
C LEU A 83 15.61 -7.62 1.61
N ARG A 84 15.61 -8.43 2.63
CA ARG A 84 16.83 -8.75 3.33
C ARG A 84 17.64 -9.83 2.64
N ALA A 85 17.06 -10.46 1.66
CA ALA A 85 17.76 -11.53 0.95
C ALA A 85 18.92 -11.01 0.14
N HIS A 86 19.07 -9.73 0.06
CA HIS A 86 20.21 -9.18 -0.65
C HIS A 86 21.38 -8.99 0.25
#